data_e705366c9f527a2916b3175ba55ef42c
#
_entry.id   e705366c9f527a2916b3175ba55ef42c
#
_cell.length_a   1.000
_cell.length_b   1.000
_cell.length_c   1.000
_cell.angle_alpha   90.00
_cell.angle_beta   90.00
_cell.angle_gamma   90.00
#
_symmetry.space_group_name_H-M   'P 1'
#
loop_
_entity.id
_entity.type
_entity.pdbx_description
1 polymer ?
#
loop_
_entity_poly.entity_id
_entity_poly.type
_entity_poly.pdbx_seq_one_letter_code
_entity_poly.pdbx_strand_id
1 'polypeptide(L)'
;RTRSAVAPAISTIALPFLREQCGDDSVVAAVGYMRCVRGAEGQLRGLAAKVWLECRKLEREQGHLEKMLRILRKDILVNRKSVEDRTLRPATTEANRDVADNLLDYEKKELTHVKTELEGTLRDTLTQLQTLKQCSMMLLDCANERARVLDLLPRTGSHAARDHCPPAKVPIKPNPLGHYSPDCGQVMKSSDTALKQSRALRDHIRHRVGEAIARQRAAHQTVNEGLVKKIAETITLKQLLTVSSAETRQAINRKQRQLDNVEHNHGRALGPVSRGDLFSRERLNRPIVQVYQRHPDTELPEAMNLVQ
;
A
#
# COMPACT_ATOMS: atom_id res chain seq x y z
N ARG A 1 -90.57 57.97 -36.82
CA ARG A 1 -89.95 57.13 -35.79
C ARG A 1 -88.67 56.56 -36.42
N THR A 2 -87.60 57.23 -36.20
CA THR A 2 -86.23 56.78 -36.61
C THR A 2 -85.61 55.92 -35.49
N ARG A 3 -85.41 54.68 -35.75
CA ARG A 3 -84.61 53.80 -34.88
C ARG A 3 -83.13 54.11 -35.13
N SER A 4 -82.57 54.72 -34.13
CA SER A 4 -81.14 54.88 -34.04
C SER A 4 -80.52 53.51 -33.85
N ALA A 5 -79.75 53.02 -34.84
CA ALA A 5 -78.94 51.80 -34.69
C ALA A 5 -77.79 52.15 -33.75
N VAL A 6 -77.85 51.58 -32.63
CA VAL A 6 -76.67 51.58 -31.71
C VAL A 6 -75.57 50.71 -32.35
N ALA A 7 -74.56 51.39 -32.82
CA ALA A 7 -73.35 50.70 -33.26
C ALA A 7 -72.77 49.94 -32.04
N PRO A 8 -72.38 48.69 -32.19
CA PRO A 8 -71.70 47.99 -31.11
C PRO A 8 -70.44 48.76 -30.78
N ALA A 9 -70.30 49.13 -29.56
CA ALA A 9 -69.04 49.64 -29.06
C ALA A 9 -67.93 48.57 -29.29
N ILE A 10 -67.21 48.81 -30.34
CA ILE A 10 -65.97 48.07 -30.53
C ILE A 10 -65.08 48.44 -29.36
N SER A 11 -65.02 47.56 -28.40
CA SER A 11 -64.37 47.75 -27.15
C SER A 11 -62.88 48.05 -27.38
N THR A 12 -62.46 49.14 -26.84
CA THR A 12 -61.14 49.61 -26.59
C THR A 12 -60.29 48.68 -25.70
N ILE A 13 -60.69 47.43 -25.59
CA ILE A 13 -60.08 46.42 -24.72
C ILE A 13 -58.83 45.81 -25.36
N ALA A 14 -58.61 45.95 -26.66
CA ALA A 14 -57.61 45.17 -27.34
C ALA A 14 -56.12 45.51 -27.01
N LEU A 15 -55.78 46.78 -26.82
CA LEU A 15 -54.42 47.22 -26.61
C LEU A 15 -53.83 46.98 -25.21
N PRO A 16 -54.52 47.43 -24.10
CA PRO A 16 -54.03 47.12 -22.75
C PRO A 16 -54.08 45.63 -22.44
N PHE A 17 -55.09 44.90 -22.87
CA PHE A 17 -55.27 43.50 -22.66
C PHE A 17 -54.13 42.68 -23.35
N LEU A 18 -53.80 42.97 -24.62
CA LEU A 18 -52.67 42.30 -25.32
C LEU A 18 -51.32 42.58 -24.67
N ARG A 19 -51.12 43.80 -24.14
CA ARG A 19 -49.89 44.17 -23.43
C ARG A 19 -49.78 43.44 -22.12
N GLU A 20 -50.85 43.31 -21.36
CA GLU A 20 -50.90 42.52 -20.14
C GLU A 20 -50.67 41.02 -20.37
N GLN A 21 -51.33 40.49 -21.42
CA GLN A 21 -51.14 39.08 -21.82
C GLN A 21 -49.71 38.80 -22.25
N CYS A 22 -49.08 39.66 -23.08
CA CYS A 22 -47.65 39.54 -23.41
C CYS A 22 -46.75 39.64 -22.18
N GLY A 23 -47.13 40.46 -21.18
CA GLY A 23 -46.43 40.59 -19.92
C GLY A 23 -46.50 39.27 -19.12
N ASP A 24 -47.70 38.71 -18.99
CA ASP A 24 -47.91 37.45 -18.28
C ASP A 24 -47.21 36.27 -18.95
N ASP A 25 -47.27 36.16 -20.27
CA ASP A 25 -46.55 35.12 -21.05
C ASP A 25 -45.04 35.24 -20.87
N SER A 26 -44.50 36.46 -20.84
CA SER A 26 -43.09 36.73 -20.56
C SER A 26 -42.67 36.28 -19.18
N VAL A 27 -43.51 36.57 -18.16
CA VAL A 27 -43.26 36.11 -16.77
C VAL A 27 -43.32 34.59 -16.66
N VAL A 28 -44.29 33.94 -17.28
CA VAL A 28 -44.40 32.46 -17.32
C VAL A 28 -43.18 31.85 -17.96
N ALA A 29 -42.70 32.37 -19.09
CA ALA A 29 -41.51 31.91 -19.78
C ALA A 29 -40.26 32.10 -18.90
N ALA A 30 -40.10 33.25 -18.25
CA ALA A 30 -38.98 33.54 -17.33
C ALA A 30 -38.96 32.59 -16.12
N VAL A 31 -40.11 32.35 -15.50
CA VAL A 31 -40.25 31.40 -14.38
C VAL A 31 -39.93 29.96 -14.81
N GLY A 32 -40.41 29.56 -16.00
CA GLY A 32 -40.10 28.28 -16.60
C GLY A 32 -38.59 28.08 -16.80
N TYR A 33 -37.95 29.10 -17.38
CA TYR A 33 -36.48 29.09 -17.59
C TYR A 33 -35.72 29.04 -16.26
N MET A 34 -36.10 29.86 -15.26
CA MET A 34 -35.50 29.82 -13.92
C MET A 34 -35.57 28.41 -13.30
N ARG A 35 -36.72 27.72 -13.42
CA ARG A 35 -36.84 26.34 -12.92
C ARG A 35 -35.87 25.38 -13.61
N CYS A 36 -35.73 25.48 -14.92
CA CYS A 36 -34.78 24.66 -15.69
C CYS A 36 -33.33 24.93 -15.27
N VAL A 37 -32.94 26.19 -15.11
CA VAL A 37 -31.59 26.59 -14.69
C VAL A 37 -31.29 26.13 -13.25
N ARG A 38 -32.26 26.26 -12.32
CA ARG A 38 -32.13 25.71 -10.94
C ARG A 38 -31.96 24.18 -10.95
N GLY A 39 -32.72 23.52 -11.81
CA GLY A 39 -32.57 22.07 -12.00
C GLY A 39 -31.17 21.67 -12.48
N ALA A 40 -30.64 22.41 -13.46
CA ALA A 40 -29.28 22.22 -13.96
C ALA A 40 -28.20 22.50 -12.89
N GLU A 41 -28.32 23.60 -12.15
CA GLU A 41 -27.47 23.96 -11.03
C GLU A 41 -27.46 22.84 -9.98
N GLY A 42 -28.64 22.36 -9.57
CA GLY A 42 -28.78 21.29 -8.60
C GLY A 42 -28.15 19.98 -9.05
N GLN A 43 -28.27 19.64 -10.33
CA GLN A 43 -27.61 18.45 -10.90
C GLN A 43 -26.08 18.59 -10.90
N LEU A 44 -25.54 19.74 -11.27
CA LEU A 44 -24.11 20.02 -11.25
C LEU A 44 -23.53 19.93 -9.84
N ARG A 45 -24.19 20.56 -8.86
CA ARG A 45 -23.78 20.46 -7.45
C ARG A 45 -23.90 19.02 -6.91
N GLY A 46 -24.97 18.31 -7.27
CA GLY A 46 -25.14 16.91 -6.91
C GLY A 46 -24.04 16.00 -7.48
N LEU A 47 -23.63 16.26 -8.72
CA LEU A 47 -22.51 15.53 -9.34
C LEU A 47 -21.18 15.89 -8.68
N ALA A 48 -20.92 17.17 -8.39
CA ALA A 48 -19.74 17.62 -7.65
C ALA A 48 -19.64 16.96 -6.27
N ALA A 49 -20.76 16.83 -5.55
CA ALA A 49 -20.81 16.12 -4.27
C ALA A 49 -20.47 14.62 -4.44
N LYS A 50 -20.96 13.96 -5.49
CA LYS A 50 -20.60 12.56 -5.79
C LYS A 50 -19.10 12.41 -6.09
N VAL A 51 -18.53 13.33 -6.87
CA VAL A 51 -17.08 13.35 -7.17
C VAL A 51 -16.27 13.56 -5.89
N TRP A 52 -16.68 14.48 -5.03
CA TRP A 52 -16.02 14.73 -3.75
C TRP A 52 -16.05 13.49 -2.84
N LEU A 53 -17.21 12.83 -2.72
CA LEU A 53 -17.33 11.59 -1.94
C LEU A 53 -16.43 10.48 -2.49
N GLU A 54 -16.31 10.37 -3.80
CA GLU A 54 -15.42 9.40 -4.43
C GLU A 54 -13.95 9.74 -4.20
N CYS A 55 -13.59 11.03 -4.24
CA CYS A 55 -12.26 11.50 -3.85
C CYS A 55 -11.88 11.01 -2.43
N ARG A 56 -12.78 11.19 -1.46
CA ARG A 56 -12.60 10.74 -0.07
C ARG A 56 -12.44 9.22 0.06
N LYS A 57 -13.15 8.45 -0.79
CA LYS A 57 -12.99 6.99 -0.83
C LYS A 57 -11.63 6.59 -1.38
N LEU A 58 -11.18 7.25 -2.45
CA LEU A 58 -9.90 6.97 -3.07
C LEU A 58 -8.71 7.41 -2.18
N GLU A 59 -8.83 8.52 -1.44
CA GLU A 59 -7.84 8.96 -0.43
C GLU A 59 -7.66 7.91 0.69
N ARG A 60 -8.73 7.21 1.09
CA ARG A 60 -8.62 6.10 2.05
C ARG A 60 -7.84 4.92 1.48
N GLU A 61 -8.08 4.56 0.23
CA GLU A 61 -7.33 3.48 -0.42
C GLU A 61 -5.86 3.89 -0.66
N GLN A 62 -5.57 5.16 -0.95
CA GLN A 62 -4.21 5.70 -0.95
C GLN A 62 -3.52 5.47 0.40
N GLY A 63 -4.20 5.76 1.52
CA GLY A 63 -3.67 5.52 2.85
C GLY A 63 -3.35 4.04 3.13
N HIS A 64 -4.14 3.11 2.59
CA HIS A 64 -3.87 1.67 2.67
C HIS A 64 -2.61 1.28 1.87
N LEU A 65 -2.45 1.80 0.65
CA LEU A 65 -1.24 1.62 -0.17
C LEU A 65 0.01 2.14 0.53
N GLU A 66 -0.03 3.35 1.07
CA GLU A 66 1.10 3.96 1.78
C GLU A 66 1.48 3.18 3.04
N LYS A 67 0.47 2.65 3.76
CA LYS A 67 0.71 1.79 4.92
C LYS A 67 1.42 0.51 4.50
N MET A 68 0.96 -0.14 3.43
CA MET A 68 1.58 -1.37 2.93
C MET A 68 3.01 -1.11 2.44
N LEU A 69 3.25 -0.02 1.72
CA LEU A 69 4.59 0.37 1.28
C LEU A 69 5.55 0.63 2.46
N ARG A 70 5.06 1.19 3.56
CA ARG A 70 5.86 1.36 4.79
C ARG A 70 6.25 0.04 5.41
N ILE A 71 5.34 -0.94 5.43
CA ILE A 71 5.62 -2.30 5.92
C ILE A 71 6.69 -2.95 5.04
N LEU A 72 6.51 -2.97 3.72
CA LEU A 72 7.48 -3.55 2.79
C LEU A 72 8.87 -2.92 2.89
N ARG A 73 8.95 -1.60 3.05
CA ARG A 73 10.24 -0.91 3.26
C ARG A 73 10.92 -1.37 4.54
N LYS A 74 10.16 -1.58 5.62
CA LYS A 74 10.70 -2.12 6.88
C LYS A 74 11.21 -3.55 6.69
N ASP A 75 10.46 -4.40 6.00
CA ASP A 75 10.85 -5.79 5.78
C ASP A 75 12.11 -5.90 4.89
N ILE A 76 12.21 -5.05 3.85
CA ILE A 76 13.42 -4.95 3.03
C ILE A 76 14.63 -4.52 3.88
N LEU A 77 14.45 -3.61 4.84
CA LEU A 77 15.53 -3.21 5.75
C LEU A 77 15.94 -4.36 6.68
N VAL A 78 14.99 -5.13 7.20
CA VAL A 78 15.27 -6.32 8.03
C VAL A 78 16.03 -7.36 7.21
N ASN A 79 15.57 -7.67 5.99
CA ASN A 79 16.24 -8.58 5.09
C ASN A 79 17.70 -8.12 4.79
N ARG A 80 17.87 -6.82 4.49
CA ARG A 80 19.18 -6.23 4.26
C ARG A 80 20.11 -6.42 5.46
N LYS A 81 19.63 -6.14 6.68
CA LYS A 81 20.41 -6.35 7.90
C LYS A 81 20.77 -7.82 8.08
N SER A 82 19.84 -8.75 7.84
CA SER A 82 20.11 -10.18 7.89
C SER A 82 21.21 -10.61 6.89
N VAL A 83 21.24 -10.03 5.70
CA VAL A 83 22.31 -10.27 4.73
C VAL A 83 23.64 -9.68 5.21
N GLU A 84 23.63 -8.45 5.77
CA GLU A 84 24.83 -7.80 6.33
C GLU A 84 25.40 -8.61 7.51
N ASP A 85 24.57 -9.05 8.45
CA ASP A 85 25.00 -9.90 9.58
C ASP A 85 25.63 -11.23 9.09
N ARG A 86 25.16 -11.79 8.00
CA ARG A 86 25.75 -13.00 7.40
C ARG A 86 27.12 -12.74 6.76
N THR A 87 27.45 -11.54 6.36
CA THR A 87 28.81 -11.22 5.84
C THR A 87 29.88 -11.21 6.95
N LEU A 88 29.46 -11.12 8.23
CA LEU A 88 30.38 -11.16 9.37
C LEU A 88 30.84 -12.58 9.76
N ARG A 89 30.41 -13.62 9.02
CA ARG A 89 30.83 -15.00 9.24
C ARG A 89 32.36 -15.15 9.06
N PRO A 90 33.02 -15.99 9.88
CA PRO A 90 34.44 -16.27 9.71
C PRO A 90 34.71 -16.90 8.33
N ALA A 91 35.62 -16.33 7.57
CA ALA A 91 35.97 -16.79 6.22
C ALA A 91 36.55 -18.24 6.18
N THR A 92 36.98 -18.76 7.35
CA THR A 92 37.54 -20.10 7.50
C THR A 92 36.50 -21.21 7.49
N THR A 93 35.24 -20.93 7.73
CA THR A 93 34.20 -21.95 7.91
C THR A 93 33.24 -22.09 6.74
N GLU A 94 32.86 -20.98 6.09
CA GLU A 94 31.86 -20.99 5.00
C GLU A 94 32.15 -19.85 4.00
N ALA A 95 33.08 -20.03 3.09
CA ALA A 95 33.40 -19.03 2.05
C ALA A 95 32.34 -18.95 0.94
N ASN A 96 31.54 -19.99 0.74
CA ASN A 96 30.60 -20.11 -0.35
C ASN A 96 29.18 -19.66 0.07
N ARG A 97 28.42 -19.11 -0.90
CA ARG A 97 26.98 -18.85 -0.73
C ARG A 97 26.26 -20.16 -0.40
N ASP A 98 25.47 -20.13 0.66
CA ASP A 98 24.65 -21.24 1.11
C ASP A 98 23.15 -21.07 0.73
N VAL A 99 22.36 -22.06 1.08
CA VAL A 99 20.91 -22.05 0.83
C VAL A 99 20.23 -20.87 1.52
N ALA A 100 20.70 -20.46 2.71
CA ALA A 100 20.13 -19.31 3.43
C ALA A 100 20.41 -17.98 2.71
N ASP A 101 21.58 -17.81 2.11
CA ASP A 101 21.89 -16.62 1.29
C ASP A 101 20.99 -16.54 0.06
N ASN A 102 20.72 -17.68 -0.59
CA ASN A 102 19.82 -17.75 -1.74
C ASN A 102 18.36 -17.44 -1.35
N LEU A 103 17.92 -17.89 -0.18
CA LEU A 103 16.58 -17.61 0.34
C LEU A 103 16.41 -16.12 0.67
N LEU A 104 17.39 -15.49 1.31
CA LEU A 104 17.37 -14.06 1.60
C LEU A 104 17.39 -13.21 0.31
N ASP A 105 18.14 -13.63 -0.71
CA ASP A 105 18.17 -12.97 -2.02
C ASP A 105 16.82 -13.10 -2.75
N TYR A 106 16.19 -14.29 -2.68
CA TYR A 106 14.83 -14.50 -3.17
C TYR A 106 13.82 -13.57 -2.50
N GLU A 107 13.82 -13.53 -1.16
CA GLU A 107 12.93 -12.65 -0.38
C GLU A 107 13.11 -11.18 -0.78
N LYS A 108 14.36 -10.71 -0.86
CA LYS A 108 14.68 -9.34 -1.26
C LYS A 108 14.13 -9.01 -2.64
N LYS A 109 14.31 -9.91 -3.62
CA LYS A 109 13.80 -9.72 -4.99
C LYS A 109 12.29 -9.63 -5.00
N GLU A 110 11.61 -10.55 -4.30
CA GLU A 110 10.16 -10.59 -4.24
C GLU A 110 9.57 -9.35 -3.56
N LEU A 111 10.08 -8.95 -2.39
CA LEU A 111 9.65 -7.75 -1.68
C LEU A 111 9.90 -6.47 -2.49
N THR A 112 11.03 -6.40 -3.22
CA THR A 112 11.35 -5.25 -4.08
C THR A 112 10.40 -5.19 -5.28
N HIS A 113 10.07 -6.33 -5.87
CA HIS A 113 9.13 -6.40 -6.99
C HIS A 113 7.73 -5.94 -6.57
N VAL A 114 7.21 -6.48 -5.47
CA VAL A 114 5.91 -6.08 -4.89
C VAL A 114 5.90 -4.58 -4.56
N LYS A 115 6.97 -4.06 -3.97
CA LYS A 115 7.11 -2.62 -3.68
C LYS A 115 7.00 -1.77 -4.95
N THR A 116 7.70 -2.15 -6.02
CA THR A 116 7.70 -1.40 -7.30
C THR A 116 6.31 -1.39 -7.93
N GLU A 117 5.59 -2.50 -7.89
CA GLU A 117 4.22 -2.60 -8.38
C GLU A 117 3.26 -1.68 -7.61
N LEU A 118 3.34 -1.68 -6.26
CA LEU A 118 2.52 -0.81 -5.43
C LEU A 118 2.87 0.68 -5.59
N GLU A 119 4.14 1.02 -5.80
CA GLU A 119 4.56 2.39 -6.10
C GLU A 119 4.00 2.87 -7.46
N GLY A 120 3.88 1.99 -8.45
CA GLY A 120 3.17 2.25 -9.70
C GLY A 120 1.69 2.56 -9.44
N THR A 121 1.00 1.68 -8.72
CA THR A 121 -0.41 1.85 -8.37
C THR A 121 -0.66 3.13 -7.55
N LEU A 122 0.27 3.52 -6.69
CA LEU A 122 0.19 4.78 -5.93
C LEU A 122 0.27 6.01 -6.84
N ARG A 123 1.15 5.99 -7.86
CA ARG A 123 1.24 7.08 -8.85
C ARG A 123 -0.06 7.23 -9.63
N ASP A 124 -0.65 6.13 -10.08
CA ASP A 124 -1.93 6.14 -10.78
C ASP A 124 -3.05 6.69 -9.88
N THR A 125 -3.03 6.33 -8.60
CA THR A 125 -3.98 6.83 -7.59
C THR A 125 -3.87 8.34 -7.39
N LEU A 126 -2.66 8.87 -7.30
CA LEU A 126 -2.42 10.32 -7.16
C LEU A 126 -2.88 11.09 -8.40
N THR A 127 -2.61 10.57 -9.59
CA THR A 127 -3.08 11.16 -10.86
C THR A 127 -4.60 11.18 -10.91
N GLN A 128 -5.26 10.08 -10.55
CA GLN A 128 -6.72 10.00 -10.54
C GLN A 128 -7.35 10.93 -9.48
N LEU A 129 -6.74 11.09 -8.31
CA LEU A 129 -7.17 12.06 -7.30
C LEU A 129 -7.09 13.49 -7.82
N GLN A 130 -6.02 13.83 -8.53
CA GLN A 130 -5.89 15.15 -9.16
C GLN A 130 -6.98 15.37 -10.20
N THR A 131 -7.27 14.39 -11.06
CA THR A 131 -8.34 14.45 -12.05
C THR A 131 -9.71 14.66 -11.38
N LEU A 132 -10.03 13.92 -10.33
CA LEU A 132 -11.29 14.07 -9.59
C LEU A 132 -11.40 15.46 -8.95
N LYS A 133 -10.34 15.98 -8.35
CA LYS A 133 -10.33 17.34 -7.76
C LYS A 133 -10.56 18.39 -8.83
N GLN A 134 -9.94 18.27 -9.98
CA GLN A 134 -10.14 19.16 -11.12
C GLN A 134 -11.58 19.08 -11.63
N CYS A 135 -12.15 17.89 -11.83
CA CYS A 135 -13.56 17.71 -12.23
C CYS A 135 -14.50 18.35 -11.22
N SER A 136 -14.25 18.19 -9.92
CA SER A 136 -15.07 18.80 -8.86
C SER A 136 -15.05 20.33 -8.93
N MET A 137 -13.88 20.95 -9.16
CA MET A 137 -13.75 22.39 -9.34
C MET A 137 -14.53 22.88 -10.56
N MET A 138 -14.32 22.24 -11.71
CA MET A 138 -15.01 22.61 -12.96
C MET A 138 -16.54 22.49 -12.85
N LEU A 139 -17.05 21.45 -12.15
CA LEU A 139 -18.48 21.30 -11.89
C LEU A 139 -19.03 22.41 -11.00
N LEU A 140 -18.28 22.81 -9.96
CA LEU A 140 -18.67 23.92 -9.09
C LEU A 140 -18.63 25.24 -9.82
N ASP A 141 -17.66 25.47 -10.69
CA ASP A 141 -17.59 26.68 -11.51
C ASP A 141 -18.78 26.77 -12.46
N CYS A 142 -19.13 25.68 -13.15
CA CYS A 142 -20.34 25.61 -13.97
C CYS A 142 -21.62 25.85 -13.13
N ALA A 143 -21.70 25.29 -11.92
CA ALA A 143 -22.83 25.50 -11.04
C ALA A 143 -22.94 26.96 -10.59
N ASN A 144 -21.83 27.59 -10.23
CA ASN A 144 -21.76 28.99 -9.83
C ASN A 144 -22.11 29.93 -11.00
N GLU A 145 -21.69 29.60 -12.20
CA GLU A 145 -22.12 30.34 -13.41
C GLU A 145 -23.63 30.27 -13.60
N ARG A 146 -24.23 29.08 -13.47
CA ARG A 146 -25.69 28.92 -13.52
C ARG A 146 -26.40 29.67 -12.39
N ALA A 147 -25.86 29.70 -11.20
CA ALA A 147 -26.39 30.51 -10.09
C ALA A 147 -26.38 32.01 -10.42
N ARG A 148 -25.30 32.54 -11.02
CA ARG A 148 -25.23 33.94 -11.45
C ARG A 148 -26.28 34.25 -12.49
N VAL A 149 -26.56 33.34 -13.43
CA VAL A 149 -27.64 33.54 -14.41
C VAL A 149 -28.98 33.70 -13.71
N LEU A 150 -29.28 32.96 -12.61
CA LEU A 150 -30.49 33.10 -11.82
C LEU A 150 -30.58 34.46 -11.10
N ASP A 151 -29.43 35.00 -10.67
CA ASP A 151 -29.41 36.32 -10.00
C ASP A 151 -29.62 37.47 -10.99
N LEU A 152 -29.27 37.29 -12.27
CA LEU A 152 -29.46 38.28 -13.34
C LEU A 152 -30.90 38.30 -13.88
N LEU A 153 -31.66 37.23 -13.69
CA LEU A 153 -33.04 37.20 -14.11
C LEU A 153 -33.90 38.08 -13.17
N PRO A 154 -34.81 38.89 -13.73
CA PRO A 154 -35.65 39.76 -12.94
C PRO A 154 -36.45 38.91 -11.92
N ARG A 155 -36.24 39.17 -10.65
CA ARG A 155 -37.09 38.63 -9.59
C ARG A 155 -38.47 39.28 -9.75
N THR A 156 -39.33 38.69 -10.58
CA THR A 156 -40.72 39.10 -10.65
C THR A 156 -41.29 38.91 -9.26
N GLY A 157 -41.26 40.05 -8.54
CA GLY A 157 -41.80 40.11 -7.19
C GLY A 157 -43.29 39.93 -7.30
N SER A 158 -43.75 38.76 -6.98
CA SER A 158 -45.06 38.65 -6.39
C SER A 158 -45.34 37.20 -6.01
N HIS A 159 -45.72 37.06 -4.79
CA HIS A 159 -46.36 35.88 -4.23
C HIS A 159 -47.63 35.45 -5.02
N ALA A 160 -48.19 36.30 -5.88
CA ALA A 160 -49.33 36.02 -6.73
C ALA A 160 -49.09 35.05 -7.90
N ALA A 161 -47.86 34.96 -8.40
CA ALA A 161 -47.52 34.03 -9.50
C ALA A 161 -47.31 32.56 -9.05
N ARG A 162 -47.30 32.29 -7.76
CA ARG A 162 -47.11 30.92 -7.25
C ARG A 162 -48.35 30.05 -7.38
N ASP A 163 -49.52 30.61 -7.32
CA ASP A 163 -50.76 29.81 -7.20
C ASP A 163 -51.48 29.57 -8.53
N HIS A 164 -51.09 30.26 -9.60
CA HIS A 164 -51.81 30.21 -10.88
C HIS A 164 -50.99 29.80 -12.09
N CYS A 165 -49.83 29.18 -11.89
CA CYS A 165 -49.09 28.67 -13.02
C CYS A 165 -49.58 27.25 -13.37
N PRO A 166 -50.38 27.07 -14.44
CA PRO A 166 -50.78 25.76 -14.88
C PRO A 166 -49.52 24.98 -15.26
N PRO A 167 -49.51 23.64 -15.07
CA PRO A 167 -48.39 22.83 -15.50
C PRO A 167 -48.11 23.09 -16.98
N ALA A 168 -46.92 23.56 -17.28
CA ALA A 168 -46.53 24.04 -18.61
C ALA A 168 -46.81 22.98 -19.71
N LYS A 169 -47.93 23.10 -20.38
CA LYS A 169 -48.26 22.39 -21.63
C LYS A 169 -47.75 23.12 -22.86
N VAL A 170 -47.05 24.23 -22.69
CA VAL A 170 -46.45 24.95 -23.82
C VAL A 170 -45.08 24.31 -24.09
N PRO A 171 -44.87 23.76 -25.28
CA PRO A 171 -43.51 23.33 -25.67
C PRO A 171 -42.66 24.60 -25.71
N ILE A 172 -41.87 24.81 -24.69
CA ILE A 172 -40.87 25.87 -24.63
C ILE A 172 -40.00 25.62 -25.85
N LYS A 173 -40.02 26.54 -26.83
CA LYS A 173 -39.08 26.50 -27.95
C LYS A 173 -37.69 26.32 -27.38
N PRO A 174 -36.90 25.30 -27.78
CA PRO A 174 -35.59 25.08 -27.20
C PRO A 174 -34.79 26.36 -27.36
N ASN A 175 -34.42 26.98 -26.23
CA ASN A 175 -33.51 28.11 -26.23
C ASN A 175 -32.19 27.63 -26.89
N PRO A 176 -31.67 28.32 -27.92
CA PRO A 176 -30.48 27.89 -28.60
C PRO A 176 -29.25 27.72 -27.71
N LEU A 177 -29.28 28.36 -26.50
CA LEU A 177 -28.24 28.18 -25.48
C LEU A 177 -28.59 27.10 -24.45
N GLY A 178 -29.87 26.65 -24.37
CA GLY A 178 -30.31 25.67 -23.38
C GLY A 178 -30.07 26.10 -21.92
N HIS A 179 -30.49 25.26 -21.00
CA HIS A 179 -30.25 25.46 -19.55
C HIS A 179 -28.86 24.94 -19.13
N TYR A 180 -28.20 24.16 -19.98
CA TYR A 180 -26.80 23.78 -19.87
C TYR A 180 -25.99 24.52 -20.94
N SER A 181 -24.84 25.10 -20.55
CA SER A 181 -23.84 25.50 -21.56
C SER A 181 -23.21 24.23 -22.18
N PRO A 182 -22.66 24.32 -23.41
CA PRO A 182 -21.92 23.21 -24.02
C PRO A 182 -20.80 22.68 -23.11
N ASP A 183 -20.13 23.57 -22.41
CA ASP A 183 -19.05 23.24 -21.45
C ASP A 183 -19.58 22.43 -20.26
N CYS A 184 -20.75 22.77 -19.70
CA CYS A 184 -21.37 22.00 -18.64
C CYS A 184 -21.62 20.55 -19.06
N GLY A 185 -22.09 20.32 -20.28
CA GLY A 185 -22.33 18.98 -20.81
C GLY A 185 -21.03 18.16 -20.95
N GLN A 186 -19.95 18.80 -21.37
CA GLN A 186 -18.64 18.16 -21.47
C GLN A 186 -18.06 17.84 -20.10
N VAL A 187 -18.11 18.78 -19.17
CA VAL A 187 -17.64 18.61 -17.79
C VAL A 187 -18.41 17.49 -17.08
N MET A 188 -19.73 17.40 -17.26
CA MET A 188 -20.53 16.30 -16.70
C MET A 188 -20.09 14.95 -17.24
N LYS A 189 -19.90 14.81 -18.56
CA LYS A 189 -19.45 13.57 -19.19
C LYS A 189 -18.05 13.16 -18.73
N SER A 190 -17.11 14.11 -18.67
CA SER A 190 -15.75 13.85 -18.18
C SER A 190 -15.74 13.43 -16.71
N SER A 191 -16.60 14.06 -15.89
CA SER A 191 -16.76 13.71 -14.46
C SER A 191 -17.35 12.32 -14.26
N ASP A 192 -18.35 11.92 -15.05
CA ASP A 192 -18.90 10.57 -15.01
C ASP A 192 -17.86 9.51 -15.42
N THR A 193 -17.04 9.82 -16.43
CA THR A 193 -15.94 8.95 -16.84
C THR A 193 -14.90 8.83 -15.72
N ALA A 194 -14.49 9.94 -15.11
CA ALA A 194 -13.56 9.95 -14.00
C ALA A 194 -14.08 9.16 -12.77
N LEU A 195 -15.39 9.24 -12.49
CA LEU A 195 -16.04 8.45 -11.44
C LEU A 195 -15.98 6.95 -11.72
N LYS A 196 -16.22 6.53 -12.97
CA LYS A 196 -16.13 5.11 -13.36
C LYS A 196 -14.69 4.60 -13.24
N GLN A 197 -13.73 5.37 -13.74
CA GLN A 197 -12.30 5.05 -13.65
C GLN A 197 -11.84 4.95 -12.19
N SER A 198 -12.27 5.88 -11.33
CA SER A 198 -11.93 5.85 -9.90
C SER A 198 -12.47 4.62 -9.19
N ARG A 199 -13.69 4.19 -9.49
CA ARG A 199 -14.26 2.97 -8.91
C ARG A 199 -13.47 1.74 -9.33
N ALA A 200 -13.18 1.60 -10.62
CA ALA A 200 -12.35 0.51 -11.12
C ALA A 200 -10.95 0.51 -10.49
N LEU A 201 -10.34 1.70 -10.35
CA LEU A 201 -9.04 1.83 -9.70
C LEU A 201 -9.08 1.42 -8.22
N ARG A 202 -10.12 1.77 -7.46
CA ARG A 202 -10.26 1.33 -6.06
C ARG A 202 -10.34 -0.18 -5.94
N ASP A 203 -11.08 -0.84 -6.82
CA ASP A 203 -11.19 -2.29 -6.83
C ASP A 203 -9.85 -2.93 -7.21
N HIS A 204 -9.15 -2.35 -8.18
CA HIS A 204 -7.78 -2.74 -8.54
C HIS A 204 -6.81 -2.58 -7.37
N ILE A 205 -6.83 -1.45 -6.64
CA ILE A 205 -5.99 -1.21 -5.46
C ILE A 205 -6.22 -2.29 -4.40
N ARG A 206 -7.48 -2.62 -4.09
CA ARG A 206 -7.80 -3.65 -3.09
C ARG A 206 -7.26 -5.01 -3.49
N HIS A 207 -7.40 -5.36 -4.77
CA HIS A 207 -6.86 -6.60 -5.31
C HIS A 207 -5.33 -6.64 -5.19
N ARG A 208 -4.65 -5.58 -5.66
CA ARG A 208 -3.18 -5.47 -5.61
C ARG A 208 -2.62 -5.48 -4.18
N VAL A 209 -3.29 -4.81 -3.24
CA VAL A 209 -2.90 -4.86 -1.81
C VAL A 209 -3.09 -6.27 -1.25
N GLY A 210 -4.20 -6.95 -1.59
CA GLY A 210 -4.42 -8.34 -1.20
C GLY A 210 -3.36 -9.29 -1.74
N GLU A 211 -3.02 -9.21 -3.02
CA GLU A 211 -1.93 -9.96 -3.64
C GLU A 211 -0.57 -9.66 -2.98
N ALA A 212 -0.28 -8.38 -2.74
CA ALA A 212 0.97 -7.97 -2.09
C ALA A 212 1.13 -8.60 -0.70
N ILE A 213 0.07 -8.61 0.11
CA ILE A 213 0.06 -9.26 1.43
C ILE A 213 0.26 -10.77 1.30
N ALA A 214 -0.39 -11.42 0.35
CA ALA A 214 -0.26 -12.86 0.14
C ALA A 214 1.17 -13.24 -0.29
N ARG A 215 1.74 -12.51 -1.25
CA ARG A 215 3.12 -12.72 -1.73
C ARG A 215 4.15 -12.44 -0.65
N GLN A 216 4.00 -11.36 0.12
CA GLN A 216 4.84 -11.05 1.26
C GLN A 216 4.85 -12.20 2.29
N ARG A 217 3.66 -12.67 2.68
CA ARG A 217 3.53 -13.79 3.63
C ARG A 217 4.17 -15.07 3.10
N ALA A 218 3.92 -15.41 1.84
CA ALA A 218 4.51 -16.58 1.21
C ALA A 218 6.04 -16.50 1.17
N ALA A 219 6.60 -15.33 0.82
CA ALA A 219 8.05 -15.13 0.82
C ALA A 219 8.64 -15.30 2.23
N HIS A 220 8.07 -14.66 3.26
CA HIS A 220 8.51 -14.82 4.64
C HIS A 220 8.38 -16.26 5.14
N GLN A 221 7.29 -16.94 4.83
CA GLN A 221 7.09 -18.33 5.22
C GLN A 221 8.16 -19.22 4.61
N THR A 222 8.40 -19.13 3.30
CA THR A 222 9.42 -19.91 2.58
C THR A 222 10.81 -19.69 3.18
N VAL A 223 11.16 -18.45 3.48
CA VAL A 223 12.45 -18.11 4.07
C VAL A 223 12.57 -18.63 5.50
N ASN A 224 11.54 -18.41 6.32
CA ASN A 224 11.54 -18.89 7.70
C ASN A 224 11.65 -20.42 7.79
N GLU A 225 10.88 -21.15 7.00
CA GLU A 225 10.97 -22.62 6.93
C GLU A 225 12.36 -23.08 6.50
N GLY A 226 12.94 -22.43 5.49
CA GLY A 226 14.29 -22.74 5.04
C GLY A 226 15.37 -22.42 6.06
N LEU A 227 15.26 -21.29 6.78
CA LEU A 227 16.18 -20.94 7.86
C LEU A 227 16.09 -21.89 9.05
N VAL A 228 14.89 -22.26 9.47
CA VAL A 228 14.67 -23.25 10.55
C VAL A 228 15.31 -24.60 10.18
N LYS A 229 15.12 -25.05 8.95
CA LYS A 229 15.77 -26.27 8.45
C LYS A 229 17.30 -26.17 8.50
N LYS A 230 17.87 -25.03 8.05
CA LYS A 230 19.32 -24.80 8.10
C LYS A 230 19.87 -24.76 9.52
N ILE A 231 19.14 -24.16 10.46
CA ILE A 231 19.49 -24.16 11.88
C ILE A 231 19.53 -25.61 12.41
N ALA A 232 18.51 -26.41 12.12
CA ALA A 232 18.46 -27.81 12.55
C ALA A 232 19.63 -28.63 11.99
N GLU A 233 19.96 -28.46 10.70
CA GLU A 233 21.12 -29.08 10.05
C GLU A 233 22.43 -28.66 10.74
N THR A 234 22.58 -27.39 11.07
CA THR A 234 23.78 -26.86 11.74
C THR A 234 23.94 -27.42 13.15
N ILE A 235 22.83 -27.51 13.92
CA ILE A 235 22.82 -28.12 15.26
C ILE A 235 23.24 -29.60 15.17
N THR A 236 22.68 -30.35 14.23
CA THR A 236 23.02 -31.77 14.00
C THR A 236 24.48 -31.93 13.66
N LEU A 237 25.03 -31.12 12.76
CA LEU A 237 26.43 -31.10 12.38
C LEU A 237 27.32 -30.77 13.58
N LYS A 238 26.97 -29.78 14.40
CA LYS A 238 27.69 -29.45 15.64
C LYS A 238 27.73 -30.64 16.59
N GLN A 239 26.63 -31.36 16.78
CA GLN A 239 26.59 -32.56 17.61
C GLN A 239 27.49 -33.65 17.10
N LEU A 240 27.44 -33.96 15.79
CA LEU A 240 28.30 -34.95 15.16
C LEU A 240 29.80 -34.61 15.28
N LEU A 241 30.17 -33.35 15.05
CA LEU A 241 31.52 -32.87 15.22
C LEU A 241 32.00 -32.95 16.68
N THR A 242 31.11 -32.69 17.64
CA THR A 242 31.44 -32.83 19.07
C THR A 242 31.74 -34.27 19.43
N VAL A 243 30.94 -35.23 18.94
CA VAL A 243 31.16 -36.67 19.16
C VAL A 243 32.47 -37.12 18.51
N SER A 244 32.67 -36.76 17.23
CA SER A 244 33.89 -37.10 16.50
C SER A 244 35.15 -36.53 17.15
N SER A 245 35.07 -35.28 17.66
CA SER A 245 36.15 -34.66 18.42
C SER A 245 36.46 -35.41 19.72
N ALA A 246 35.44 -35.86 20.44
CA ALA A 246 35.60 -36.66 21.67
C ALA A 246 36.21 -38.03 21.38
N GLU A 247 35.77 -38.70 20.33
CA GLU A 247 36.36 -39.99 19.87
C GLU A 247 37.83 -39.83 19.48
N THR A 248 38.16 -38.78 18.73
CA THR A 248 39.53 -38.45 18.35
C THR A 248 40.40 -38.21 19.59
N ARG A 249 39.93 -37.44 20.56
CA ARG A 249 40.64 -37.20 21.83
C ARG A 249 40.85 -38.52 22.60
N GLN A 250 39.85 -39.38 22.66
CA GLN A 250 40.02 -40.71 23.27
C GLN A 250 41.06 -41.59 22.55
N ALA A 251 41.05 -41.55 21.22
CA ALA A 251 42.03 -42.27 20.43
C ALA A 251 43.46 -41.75 20.69
N ILE A 252 43.66 -40.44 20.73
CA ILE A 252 44.94 -39.81 21.08
C ILE A 252 45.37 -40.24 22.47
N ASN A 253 44.48 -40.14 23.49
CA ASN A 253 44.81 -40.55 24.87
C ASN A 253 45.16 -42.06 24.97
N ARG A 254 44.46 -42.92 24.21
CA ARG A 254 44.83 -44.37 24.17
C ARG A 254 46.23 -44.58 23.56
N LYS A 255 46.52 -43.88 22.46
CA LYS A 255 47.85 -43.97 21.84
C LYS A 255 48.95 -43.43 22.72
N GLN A 256 48.68 -42.29 23.43
CA GLN A 256 49.63 -41.75 24.40
C GLN A 256 49.95 -42.76 25.50
N ARG A 257 48.91 -43.39 26.12
CA ARG A 257 49.10 -44.42 27.13
C ARG A 257 49.88 -45.64 26.59
N GLN A 258 49.68 -46.03 25.32
CA GLN A 258 50.43 -47.11 24.69
C GLN A 258 51.90 -46.72 24.54
N LEU A 259 52.20 -45.49 24.15
CA LEU A 259 53.56 -44.98 24.06
C LEU A 259 54.26 -44.97 25.45
N ASP A 260 53.53 -44.41 26.46
CA ASP A 260 54.02 -44.35 27.83
C ASP A 260 54.37 -45.79 28.38
N ASN A 261 53.51 -46.77 28.07
CA ASN A 261 53.73 -48.16 28.43
C ASN A 261 54.92 -48.71 27.71
N VAL A 262 55.10 -48.43 26.43
CA VAL A 262 56.34 -48.93 25.65
C VAL A 262 57.58 -48.26 26.20
N GLU A 263 57.55 -46.93 26.46
CA GLU A 263 58.68 -46.21 27.07
C GLU A 263 59.03 -46.79 28.47
N HIS A 264 58.00 -47.04 29.29
CA HIS A 264 58.21 -47.65 30.61
C HIS A 264 58.83 -49.05 30.53
N ASN A 265 58.29 -49.89 29.65
CA ASN A 265 58.81 -51.25 29.47
C ASN A 265 60.22 -51.23 28.93
N HIS A 266 60.57 -50.38 27.98
CA HIS A 266 61.89 -50.17 27.41
C HIS A 266 62.85 -49.69 28.53
N GLY A 267 62.45 -48.74 29.33
CA GLY A 267 63.24 -48.26 30.45
C GLY A 267 63.46 -49.29 31.54
N ARG A 268 62.52 -50.21 31.77
CA ARG A 268 62.69 -51.35 32.68
C ARG A 268 63.74 -52.40 32.08
N ALA A 269 63.67 -52.57 30.76
CA ALA A 269 64.62 -53.50 30.08
C ALA A 269 66.09 -53.01 30.09
N LEU A 270 66.26 -51.64 30.04
CA LEU A 270 67.59 -51.03 30.09
C LEU A 270 68.26 -50.96 31.46
N GLY A 271 67.47 -51.20 32.57
CA GLY A 271 68.02 -51.26 33.93
C GLY A 271 67.96 -49.92 34.68
N PRO A 272 68.61 -49.81 35.88
CA PRO A 272 68.45 -48.73 36.84
C PRO A 272 68.81 -47.32 36.35
N VAL A 273 69.72 -47.17 35.38
CA VAL A 273 70.21 -45.90 34.85
C VAL A 273 69.07 -45.13 34.07
N SER A 274 68.23 -45.90 33.47
CA SER A 274 67.13 -45.37 32.63
C SER A 274 65.89 -44.88 33.43
N ARG A 275 65.74 -45.24 34.72
CA ARG A 275 64.67 -44.86 35.56
C ARG A 275 64.66 -43.33 35.88
N GLY A 276 65.77 -42.68 35.99
CA GLY A 276 65.91 -41.25 36.20
C GLY A 276 65.38 -40.45 35.02
N ASP A 277 65.66 -40.94 33.81
CA ASP A 277 65.15 -40.31 32.62
C ASP A 277 63.62 -40.45 32.42
N LEU A 278 63.09 -41.63 32.81
CA LEU A 278 61.62 -41.84 32.81
C LEU A 278 60.85 -40.89 33.76
N PHE A 279 61.37 -40.73 34.96
CA PHE A 279 60.79 -39.79 35.91
C PHE A 279 60.92 -38.33 35.50
N SER A 280 61.97 -37.97 34.82
CA SER A 280 62.16 -36.63 34.26
C SER A 280 61.15 -36.33 33.11
N ARG A 281 60.94 -37.33 32.23
CA ARG A 281 59.94 -37.23 31.13
C ARG A 281 58.50 -37.22 31.65
N GLU A 282 58.14 -38.01 32.65
CA GLU A 282 56.84 -37.95 33.31
C GLU A 282 56.59 -36.59 33.96
N ARG A 283 57.60 -35.97 34.59
CA ARG A 283 57.49 -34.62 35.17
C ARG A 283 57.31 -33.55 34.08
N LEU A 284 57.95 -33.66 32.95
CA LEU A 284 57.82 -32.76 31.82
C LEU A 284 56.45 -32.90 31.11
N ASN A 285 55.89 -34.11 31.03
CA ASN A 285 54.60 -34.35 30.36
C ASN A 285 53.39 -33.96 31.25
N ARG A 286 53.48 -34.04 32.60
CA ARG A 286 52.38 -33.63 33.51
C ARG A 286 51.91 -32.20 33.37
N PRO A 287 52.78 -31.19 33.27
CA PRO A 287 52.33 -29.81 33.06
C PRO A 287 51.64 -29.60 31.74
N ILE A 288 52.09 -30.27 30.68
CA ILE A 288 51.50 -30.17 29.33
C ILE A 288 50.10 -30.78 29.31
N VAL A 289 49.89 -31.95 29.89
CA VAL A 289 48.57 -32.57 30.01
C VAL A 289 47.60 -31.74 30.87
N GLN A 290 48.09 -31.11 31.94
CA GLN A 290 47.25 -30.23 32.76
C GLN A 290 46.89 -28.91 32.04
N VAL A 291 47.77 -28.40 31.20
CA VAL A 291 47.47 -27.20 30.41
C VAL A 291 46.42 -27.50 29.32
N TYR A 292 46.52 -28.65 28.67
CA TYR A 292 45.50 -29.07 27.68
C TYR A 292 44.16 -29.47 28.30
N GLN A 293 44.10 -29.89 29.54
CA GLN A 293 42.84 -30.23 30.26
C GLN A 293 42.14 -28.98 30.82
N ARG A 294 42.81 -27.85 31.04
CA ARG A 294 42.25 -26.63 31.56
C ARG A 294 41.64 -25.70 30.49
N HIS A 295 42.03 -25.80 29.22
CA HIS A 295 41.56 -24.98 28.15
C HIS A 295 40.11 -25.22 27.67
N PRO A 296 39.56 -26.47 27.69
CA PRO A 296 38.18 -26.67 27.26
C PRO A 296 37.16 -26.14 28.24
N ASP A 297 37.47 -26.00 29.53
CA ASP A 297 36.48 -25.60 30.54
C ASP A 297 36.27 -24.08 30.62
N THR A 298 37.14 -23.27 30.05
CA THR A 298 37.03 -21.80 30.04
C THR A 298 36.24 -21.25 28.84
N GLU A 299 36.09 -22.02 27.77
CA GLU A 299 35.33 -21.62 26.55
C GLU A 299 33.87 -22.08 26.59
N LEU A 300 33.51 -23.07 27.43
CA LEU A 300 32.15 -23.58 27.55
C LEU A 300 31.10 -22.57 28.10
N PRO A 301 31.43 -21.68 29.05
CA PRO A 301 30.45 -20.71 29.55
C PRO A 301 30.01 -19.67 28.53
N GLU A 302 30.87 -19.25 27.61
CA GLU A 302 30.53 -18.27 26.58
C GLU A 302 29.65 -18.87 25.47
N ALA A 303 29.84 -20.13 25.12
CA ALA A 303 29.00 -20.84 24.16
C ALA A 303 27.58 -21.12 24.69
N MET A 304 27.41 -21.32 25.99
CA MET A 304 26.10 -21.52 26.61
C MET A 304 25.27 -20.24 26.73
N ASN A 305 25.90 -19.08 26.83
CA ASN A 305 25.19 -17.78 26.89
C ASN A 305 24.66 -17.30 25.53
N LEU A 306 25.06 -17.93 24.43
CA LEU A 306 24.58 -17.62 23.06
C LEU A 306 23.31 -18.39 22.67
N VAL A 307 22.79 -19.30 23.50
CA VAL A 307 21.62 -20.15 23.22
C VAL A 307 20.40 -19.76 24.07
N GLN A 308 20.51 -18.78 24.96
CA GLN A 308 19.37 -18.11 25.63
C GLN A 308 19.06 -16.78 24.91
#